data_3fd8c7f1e68e883fb537d5a5ac6ce5ad
#
_entry.id   3fd8c7f1e68e883fb537d5a5ac6ce5ad
#
_cell.length_a   1.000
_cell.length_b   1.000
_cell.length_c   1.000
_cell.angle_alpha   90.00
_cell.angle_beta   90.00
_cell.angle_gamma   90.00
#
_symmetry.space_group_name_H-M   'P 1'
#
loop_
_entity.id
_entity.type
_entity.pdbx_description
1 polymer ?
#
loop_
_entity_poly.entity_id
_entity_poly.type
_entity_poly.pdbx_seq_one_letter_code
_entity_poly.pdbx_strand_id
1 'polypeptide(L)'
;MSEWRDVQLKDVLQPKGYIRGPFGSALRRNDLLDHGIPVYEQQHAIYGIRDFRFYIDNEKYEAMRRFATITDDIIISCSGTLGRVSRIKANDPKGIISQALLLLRVDAQKIRSRYLQYFLSSKEGFNAMVSRSGGSVQVNLARREIIETIPFGLPDLQEQDRILGVLSSLDDKIELLCNQNRILESLAKTYFRQWFVESKTQTGRLDSIANITMGQSPKGDSYNEEGLGTVFFQGRAEFGWRFPTIRLYTTSPQRMAQKGDILMSVRAPVGDINIAIMDCCIGRGLAAIRSEYPTFTLYAIKGQGDQLEIFNGEGTVFGSISKDGLNGLSIPMPSKKRIQEFEDRFSILDEKIKANSEQVLTLQKLRDTLLPKLISGEIRVNQ
;
A
#
# COMPACT_ATOMS: atom_id res chain seq x y z
N MET A 1 -39.95 4.99 1.35
CA MET A 1 -38.50 4.74 1.58
C MET A 1 -38.33 4.69 3.07
N SER A 2 -37.77 3.60 3.63
CA SER A 2 -37.53 3.54 5.07
C SER A 2 -36.47 4.59 5.44
N GLU A 3 -36.75 5.39 6.43
CA GLU A 3 -35.75 6.30 7.00
C GLU A 3 -34.66 5.45 7.67
N TRP A 4 -33.40 5.84 7.54
CA TRP A 4 -32.31 5.20 8.26
C TRP A 4 -32.48 5.44 9.76
N ARG A 5 -32.21 4.42 10.56
CA ARG A 5 -32.31 4.53 12.02
C ARG A 5 -31.02 5.11 12.57
N ASP A 6 -31.11 6.13 13.41
CA ASP A 6 -29.96 6.60 14.18
C ASP A 6 -29.61 5.58 15.25
N VAL A 7 -28.38 5.09 15.21
CA VAL A 7 -27.86 4.12 16.17
C VAL A 7 -26.48 4.55 16.66
N GLN A 8 -26.06 3.98 17.79
CA GLN A 8 -24.69 4.10 18.28
C GLN A 8 -23.89 2.84 17.94
N LEU A 9 -22.58 2.95 17.82
CA LEU A 9 -21.72 1.82 17.45
C LEU A 9 -21.92 0.61 18.37
N LYS A 10 -22.10 0.83 19.68
CA LYS A 10 -22.37 -0.26 20.65
C LYS A 10 -23.63 -1.07 20.33
N ASP A 11 -24.64 -0.45 19.70
CA ASP A 11 -25.95 -1.07 19.45
C ASP A 11 -25.87 -2.16 18.38
N VAL A 12 -24.82 -2.13 17.56
CA VAL A 12 -24.57 -3.07 16.45
C VAL A 12 -23.44 -4.07 16.74
N LEU A 13 -22.83 -4.01 17.93
CA LEU A 13 -21.83 -4.97 18.36
C LEU A 13 -22.48 -6.15 19.10
N GLN A 14 -21.81 -7.31 19.03
CA GLN A 14 -22.16 -8.44 19.92
C GLN A 14 -21.89 -8.09 21.39
N PRO A 15 -22.51 -8.77 22.36
CA PRO A 15 -22.12 -8.68 23.76
C PRO A 15 -20.61 -8.94 23.90
N LYS A 16 -19.88 -7.99 24.54
CA LYS A 16 -18.41 -8.01 24.65
C LYS A 16 -17.66 -7.93 23.31
N GLY A 17 -18.31 -7.45 22.24
CA GLY A 17 -17.73 -7.30 20.90
C GLY A 17 -16.73 -6.16 20.75
N TYR A 18 -16.51 -5.32 21.77
CA TYR A 18 -15.42 -4.33 21.84
C TYR A 18 -14.22 -4.95 22.57
N ILE A 19 -13.17 -5.31 21.86
CA ILE A 19 -12.02 -6.03 22.40
C ILE A 19 -10.76 -5.22 22.14
N ARG A 20 -10.26 -4.55 23.16
CA ARG A 20 -8.94 -3.89 23.11
C ARG A 20 -7.86 -4.95 23.24
N GLY A 21 -6.79 -4.84 22.44
CA GLY A 21 -5.68 -5.78 22.48
C GLY A 21 -5.03 -5.89 23.86
N PRO A 22 -4.29 -6.97 24.13
CA PRO A 22 -3.72 -7.28 25.44
C PRO A 22 -2.77 -6.20 25.93
N PHE A 23 -2.86 -5.83 27.20
CA PHE A 23 -1.99 -4.85 27.84
C PHE A 23 -0.96 -5.51 28.76
N GLY A 24 0.13 -4.80 29.00
CA GLY A 24 1.15 -5.19 29.97
C GLY A 24 1.85 -6.51 29.61
N SER A 25 1.94 -7.42 30.59
CA SER A 25 2.65 -8.69 30.45
C SER A 25 1.86 -9.83 29.82
N ALA A 26 0.65 -9.55 29.31
CA ALA A 26 -0.22 -10.60 28.74
C ALA A 26 0.40 -11.24 27.48
N LEU A 27 1.10 -10.45 26.64
CA LEU A 27 1.87 -10.93 25.49
C LEU A 27 3.29 -10.36 25.58
N ARG A 28 4.23 -11.15 26.07
CA ARG A 28 5.63 -10.75 26.24
C ARG A 28 6.43 -11.07 25.00
N ARG A 29 7.58 -10.41 24.83
CA ARG A 29 8.49 -10.68 23.72
C ARG A 29 8.96 -12.15 23.68
N ASN A 30 9.12 -12.78 24.83
CA ASN A 30 9.52 -14.20 24.94
C ASN A 30 8.40 -15.17 24.55
N ASP A 31 7.14 -14.72 24.46
CA ASP A 31 6.02 -15.53 23.98
C ASP A 31 5.94 -15.54 22.44
N LEU A 32 6.74 -14.71 21.76
CA LEU A 32 6.70 -14.53 20.31
C LEU A 32 7.65 -15.51 19.63
N LEU A 33 7.14 -16.21 18.64
CA LEU A 33 7.81 -17.23 17.85
C LEU A 33 7.88 -16.81 16.38
N ASP A 34 8.71 -17.52 15.60
CA ASP A 34 8.84 -17.32 14.14
C ASP A 34 7.82 -18.14 13.34
N HIS A 35 7.10 -19.07 14.00
CA HIS A 35 6.05 -19.90 13.40
C HIS A 35 4.99 -20.29 14.43
N GLY A 36 3.81 -20.70 13.95
CA GLY A 36 2.69 -21.09 14.81
C GLY A 36 1.41 -20.34 14.50
N ILE A 37 0.68 -19.88 15.53
CA ILE A 37 -0.55 -19.10 15.38
C ILE A 37 -0.19 -17.62 15.27
N PRO A 38 -0.61 -16.92 14.20
CA PRO A 38 -0.16 -15.56 13.92
C PRO A 38 -0.69 -14.52 14.91
N VAL A 39 0.14 -13.51 15.15
CA VAL A 39 -0.24 -12.31 15.89
C VAL A 39 -0.54 -11.18 14.91
N TYR A 40 -1.78 -10.71 14.91
CA TYR A 40 -2.20 -9.55 14.13
C TYR A 40 -1.63 -8.27 14.76
N GLU A 41 -0.81 -7.58 13.99
CA GLU A 41 -0.19 -6.32 14.36
C GLU A 41 -0.84 -5.16 13.61
N GLN A 42 -0.44 -3.96 13.95
CA GLN A 42 -0.96 -2.71 13.40
C GLN A 42 -0.86 -2.64 11.87
N GLN A 43 0.22 -3.18 11.27
CA GLN A 43 0.37 -3.23 9.81
C GLN A 43 -0.77 -3.95 9.10
N HIS A 44 -1.37 -4.96 9.73
CA HIS A 44 -2.49 -5.71 9.16
C HIS A 44 -3.79 -4.88 9.10
N ALA A 45 -3.97 -3.93 10.04
CA ALA A 45 -5.07 -2.96 9.98
C ALA A 45 -4.78 -1.81 9.00
N ILE A 46 -3.51 -1.35 8.91
CA ILE A 46 -3.10 -0.20 8.08
C ILE A 46 -3.08 -0.57 6.60
N TYR A 47 -2.46 -1.69 6.25
CA TYR A 47 -2.19 -2.07 4.86
C TYR A 47 -3.09 -3.21 4.34
N GLY A 48 -3.86 -3.85 5.21
CA GLY A 48 -4.70 -5.00 4.83
C GLY A 48 -3.90 -6.25 4.43
N ILE A 49 -2.58 -6.27 4.67
CA ILE A 49 -1.70 -7.41 4.38
C ILE A 49 -1.88 -8.55 5.39
N ARG A 50 -1.39 -9.74 5.05
CA ARG A 50 -1.40 -10.94 5.91
C ARG A 50 -0.03 -11.60 5.99
N ASP A 51 1.01 -10.79 5.92
CA ASP A 51 2.39 -11.20 6.19
C ASP A 51 2.66 -11.05 7.68
N PHE A 52 2.90 -12.15 8.37
CA PHE A 52 3.03 -12.18 9.82
C PHE A 52 4.49 -12.31 10.22
N ARG A 53 4.91 -11.43 11.13
CA ARG A 53 6.25 -11.40 11.70
C ARG A 53 6.35 -12.22 12.99
N PHE A 54 5.25 -12.30 13.74
CA PHE A 54 5.20 -12.93 15.04
C PHE A 54 4.08 -13.94 15.13
N TYR A 55 4.37 -15.01 15.83
CA TYR A 55 3.46 -16.13 16.10
C TYR A 55 3.48 -16.45 17.58
N ILE A 56 2.52 -17.27 18.02
CA ILE A 56 2.47 -17.87 19.37
C ILE A 56 2.15 -19.37 19.25
N ASP A 57 2.42 -20.11 20.32
CA ASP A 57 2.03 -21.51 20.41
C ASP A 57 0.53 -21.69 20.76
N ASN A 58 0.07 -22.95 20.76
CA ASN A 58 -1.32 -23.29 21.07
C ASN A 58 -1.69 -23.02 22.54
N GLU A 59 -0.78 -23.22 23.48
CA GLU A 59 -1.02 -22.98 24.90
C GLU A 59 -1.26 -21.50 25.16
N LYS A 60 -0.41 -20.64 24.60
CA LYS A 60 -0.57 -19.18 24.68
C LYS A 60 -1.83 -18.71 23.97
N TYR A 61 -2.18 -19.30 22.82
CA TYR A 61 -3.40 -18.98 22.11
C TYR A 61 -4.64 -19.28 22.97
N GLU A 62 -4.71 -20.45 23.61
CA GLU A 62 -5.84 -20.79 24.48
C GLU A 62 -5.92 -19.85 25.71
N ALA A 63 -4.79 -19.52 26.32
CA ALA A 63 -4.74 -18.54 27.41
C ALA A 63 -5.19 -17.14 26.98
N MET A 64 -5.04 -16.80 25.68
CA MET A 64 -5.39 -15.50 25.11
C MET A 64 -6.64 -15.54 24.21
N ARG A 65 -7.46 -16.57 24.29
CA ARG A 65 -8.63 -16.80 23.42
C ARG A 65 -9.61 -15.62 23.35
N ARG A 66 -9.64 -14.79 24.39
CA ARG A 66 -10.42 -13.53 24.40
C ARG A 66 -10.03 -12.58 23.27
N PHE A 67 -8.76 -12.60 22.85
CA PHE A 67 -8.20 -11.72 21.83
C PHE A 67 -8.14 -12.37 20.43
N ALA A 68 -8.72 -13.58 20.32
CA ALA A 68 -8.73 -14.32 19.07
C ALA A 68 -9.60 -13.64 18.01
N THR A 69 -9.09 -13.66 16.77
CA THR A 69 -9.82 -13.19 15.59
C THR A 69 -10.72 -14.28 15.02
N ILE A 70 -11.88 -13.89 14.53
CA ILE A 70 -12.76 -14.72 13.70
C ILE A 70 -13.12 -13.98 12.41
N THR A 71 -13.62 -14.70 11.44
CA THR A 71 -14.13 -14.11 10.19
C THR A 71 -15.13 -12.99 10.52
N ASP A 72 -15.05 -11.90 9.76
CA ASP A 72 -15.86 -10.70 9.90
C ASP A 72 -15.54 -9.78 11.09
N ASP A 73 -14.58 -10.13 11.94
CA ASP A 73 -14.05 -9.16 12.89
C ASP A 73 -13.40 -7.98 12.18
N ILE A 74 -13.57 -6.80 12.73
CA ILE A 74 -12.95 -5.55 12.26
C ILE A 74 -11.78 -5.23 13.19
N ILE A 75 -10.58 -5.05 12.64
CA ILE A 75 -9.40 -4.63 13.39
C ILE A 75 -9.06 -3.18 13.06
N ILE A 76 -8.71 -2.40 14.08
CA ILE A 76 -8.45 -0.96 13.99
C ILE A 76 -7.09 -0.66 14.64
N SER A 77 -6.25 0.10 13.94
CA SER A 77 -4.94 0.52 14.46
C SER A 77 -5.08 1.59 15.54
N CYS A 78 -4.34 1.41 16.65
CA CYS A 78 -4.48 2.22 17.86
C CYS A 78 -3.22 2.98 18.28
N SER A 79 -2.12 2.85 17.55
CA SER A 79 -0.83 3.50 17.83
C SER A 79 -0.20 4.00 16.54
N GLY A 80 0.63 5.03 16.57
CA GLY A 80 1.30 5.58 15.39
C GLY A 80 0.31 6.02 14.30
N THR A 81 0.12 5.24 13.26
CA THR A 81 -0.92 5.46 12.24
C THR A 81 -2.27 4.97 12.76
N LEU A 82 -3.03 5.87 13.35
CA LEU A 82 -4.29 5.58 14.05
C LEU A 82 -5.49 5.42 13.11
N GLY A 83 -6.52 4.69 13.59
CA GLY A 83 -7.86 4.67 12.99
C GLY A 83 -7.93 3.99 11.61
N ARG A 84 -6.89 3.24 11.21
CA ARG A 84 -6.94 2.43 9.99
C ARG A 84 -7.68 1.14 10.26
N VAL A 85 -8.53 0.77 9.32
CA VAL A 85 -9.54 -0.28 9.50
C VAL A 85 -9.34 -1.39 8.48
N SER A 86 -9.29 -2.62 8.94
CA SER A 86 -9.29 -3.82 8.07
C SER A 86 -10.26 -4.86 8.64
N ARG A 87 -10.80 -5.72 7.79
CA ARG A 87 -11.70 -6.81 8.18
C ARG A 87 -10.98 -8.15 8.04
N ILE A 88 -11.23 -9.07 8.95
CA ILE A 88 -10.75 -10.45 8.87
C ILE A 88 -11.60 -11.20 7.84
N LYS A 89 -10.99 -11.67 6.77
CA LYS A 89 -11.64 -12.41 5.68
C LYS A 89 -11.74 -13.90 6.03
N ALA A 90 -12.59 -14.64 5.33
CA ALA A 90 -12.78 -16.08 5.55
C ALA A 90 -11.49 -16.91 5.36
N ASN A 91 -10.61 -16.47 4.45
CA ASN A 91 -9.34 -17.14 4.17
C ASN A 91 -8.17 -16.63 5.01
N ASP A 92 -8.40 -15.64 5.89
CA ASP A 92 -7.36 -15.16 6.80
C ASP A 92 -7.08 -16.20 7.89
N PRO A 93 -5.81 -16.38 8.31
CA PRO A 93 -5.49 -17.34 9.33
C PRO A 93 -6.07 -16.92 10.70
N LYS A 94 -6.49 -17.89 11.49
CA LYS A 94 -6.86 -17.66 12.89
C LYS A 94 -5.65 -17.13 13.64
N GLY A 95 -5.85 -16.13 14.50
CA GLY A 95 -4.78 -15.53 15.27
C GLY A 95 -5.31 -14.75 16.45
N ILE A 96 -4.44 -14.00 17.10
CA ILE A 96 -4.79 -13.04 18.15
C ILE A 96 -4.40 -11.63 17.74
N ILE A 97 -5.09 -10.62 18.29
CA ILE A 97 -4.66 -9.23 18.10
C ILE A 97 -3.56 -8.82 19.08
N SER A 98 -2.62 -7.99 18.62
CA SER A 98 -1.61 -7.36 19.48
C SER A 98 -2.21 -6.17 20.26
N GLN A 99 -1.43 -5.67 21.22
CA GLN A 99 -1.81 -4.51 22.06
C GLN A 99 -2.13 -3.23 21.22
N ALA A 100 -1.55 -3.10 20.04
CA ALA A 100 -1.73 -1.93 19.17
C ALA A 100 -3.03 -1.95 18.35
N LEU A 101 -3.90 -2.94 18.58
CA LEU A 101 -5.17 -3.10 17.87
C LEU A 101 -6.38 -3.02 18.80
N LEU A 102 -7.48 -2.53 18.22
CA LEU A 102 -8.84 -2.70 18.68
C LEU A 102 -9.55 -3.66 17.73
N LEU A 103 -10.28 -4.63 18.26
CA LEU A 103 -11.15 -5.52 17.51
C LEU A 103 -12.60 -5.20 17.84
N LEU A 104 -13.42 -5.05 16.78
CA LEU A 104 -14.85 -4.91 16.86
C LEU A 104 -15.52 -6.13 16.24
N ARG A 105 -16.37 -6.79 17.01
CA ARG A 105 -17.18 -7.95 16.59
C ARG A 105 -18.64 -7.55 16.49
N VAL A 106 -19.16 -7.56 15.27
CA VAL A 106 -20.51 -7.09 14.97
C VAL A 106 -21.57 -8.16 15.19
N ASP A 107 -22.79 -7.71 15.45
CA ASP A 107 -24.00 -8.54 15.41
C ASP A 107 -24.50 -8.59 13.94
N ALA A 108 -24.28 -9.73 13.27
CA ALA A 108 -24.62 -9.92 11.85
C ALA A 108 -26.14 -9.82 11.57
N GLN A 109 -27.00 -9.90 12.60
CA GLN A 109 -28.44 -9.68 12.46
C GLN A 109 -28.80 -8.20 12.40
N LYS A 110 -27.87 -7.31 12.74
CA LYS A 110 -28.10 -5.85 12.77
C LYS A 110 -27.30 -5.14 11.69
N ILE A 111 -26.05 -5.55 11.47
CA ILE A 111 -25.14 -4.87 10.56
C ILE A 111 -24.21 -5.86 9.83
N ARG A 112 -23.93 -5.57 8.56
CA ARG A 112 -22.88 -6.24 7.83
C ARG A 112 -21.50 -5.68 8.24
N SER A 113 -20.56 -6.55 8.60
CA SER A 113 -19.22 -6.11 9.04
C SER A 113 -18.52 -5.24 7.99
N ARG A 114 -18.68 -5.56 6.70
CA ARG A 114 -18.11 -4.77 5.60
C ARG A 114 -18.75 -3.37 5.48
N TYR A 115 -20.06 -3.23 5.81
CA TYR A 115 -20.72 -1.93 5.88
C TYR A 115 -20.11 -1.07 6.99
N LEU A 116 -19.97 -1.63 8.20
CA LEU A 116 -19.32 -0.93 9.31
C LEU A 116 -17.86 -0.58 8.97
N GLN A 117 -17.13 -1.46 8.31
CA GLN A 117 -15.77 -1.17 7.84
C GLN A 117 -15.76 0.07 6.95
N TYR A 118 -16.66 0.19 5.97
CA TYR A 118 -16.76 1.37 5.10
C TYR A 118 -17.12 2.63 5.88
N PHE A 119 -18.08 2.56 6.78
CA PHE A 119 -18.42 3.69 7.64
C PHE A 119 -17.21 4.16 8.45
N LEU A 120 -16.54 3.27 9.16
CA LEU A 120 -15.36 3.61 9.97
C LEU A 120 -14.16 4.10 9.11
N SER A 121 -14.06 3.67 7.86
CA SER A 121 -13.04 4.13 6.92
C SER A 121 -13.40 5.46 6.25
N SER A 122 -14.65 5.91 6.33
CA SER A 122 -15.08 7.22 5.82
C SER A 122 -14.45 8.35 6.62
N LYS A 123 -14.44 9.56 6.06
CA LYS A 123 -13.94 10.76 6.76
C LYS A 123 -14.69 11.00 8.08
N GLU A 124 -15.98 10.76 8.09
CA GLU A 124 -16.83 10.92 9.27
C GLU A 124 -16.49 9.91 10.35
N GLY A 125 -16.50 8.61 10.04
CA GLY A 125 -16.15 7.54 10.97
C GLY A 125 -14.72 7.65 11.50
N PHE A 126 -13.76 7.97 10.62
CA PHE A 126 -12.38 8.22 11.01
C PHE A 126 -12.27 9.37 12.02
N ASN A 127 -12.87 10.52 11.71
CA ASN A 127 -12.83 11.69 12.60
C ASN A 127 -13.48 11.40 13.96
N ALA A 128 -14.58 10.63 13.97
CA ALA A 128 -15.25 10.24 15.20
C ALA A 128 -14.40 9.29 16.07
N MET A 129 -13.58 8.43 15.44
CA MET A 129 -12.68 7.53 16.17
C MET A 129 -11.41 8.21 16.69
N VAL A 130 -10.94 9.28 16.02
CA VAL A 130 -9.66 9.92 16.31
C VAL A 130 -9.89 11.25 17.01
N SER A 131 -9.83 11.28 18.35
CA SER A 131 -9.96 12.51 19.12
C SER A 131 -8.62 13.23 19.22
N ARG A 132 -8.63 14.55 19.02
CA ARG A 132 -7.51 15.41 19.39
C ARG A 132 -7.63 15.70 20.88
N SER A 133 -6.68 15.21 21.69
CA SER A 133 -6.61 15.59 23.09
C SER A 133 -6.25 17.08 23.16
N GLY A 134 -7.08 17.87 23.88
CA GLY A 134 -6.83 19.30 24.07
C GLY A 134 -5.46 19.53 24.68
N GLY A 135 -4.61 20.32 23.97
CA GLY A 135 -3.28 20.77 24.45
C GLY A 135 -2.10 19.84 24.17
N SER A 136 -2.27 18.64 23.62
CA SER A 136 -1.15 17.78 23.19
C SER A 136 -1.12 17.66 21.65
N VAL A 137 0.09 17.71 21.08
CA VAL A 137 0.35 17.53 19.65
C VAL A 137 0.03 16.08 19.19
N GLN A 138 -0.20 15.18 20.13
CA GLN A 138 -0.37 13.75 19.86
C GLN A 138 -1.84 13.39 19.63
N VAL A 139 -2.16 12.93 18.43
CA VAL A 139 -3.47 12.38 18.06
C VAL A 139 -3.59 10.97 18.64
N ASN A 140 -4.65 10.68 19.37
CA ASN A 140 -4.91 9.38 19.96
C ASN A 140 -6.26 8.82 19.47
N LEU A 141 -6.39 7.50 19.49
CA LEU A 141 -7.70 6.87 19.34
C LEU A 141 -8.60 7.26 20.52
N ALA A 142 -9.84 7.60 20.26
CA ALA A 142 -10.82 7.98 21.29
C ALA A 142 -10.97 6.87 22.35
N ARG A 143 -11.39 7.25 23.56
CA ARG A 143 -11.68 6.29 24.62
C ARG A 143 -12.87 5.42 24.23
N ARG A 144 -12.98 4.26 24.89
CA ARG A 144 -14.03 3.27 24.63
C ARG A 144 -15.43 3.90 24.65
N GLU A 145 -15.72 4.70 25.66
CA GLU A 145 -17.02 5.33 25.86
C GLU A 145 -17.41 6.25 24.69
N ILE A 146 -16.41 6.92 24.09
CA ILE A 146 -16.61 7.77 22.90
C ILE A 146 -16.80 6.91 21.65
N ILE A 147 -15.99 5.88 21.46
CA ILE A 147 -16.10 5.00 20.28
C ILE A 147 -17.43 4.25 20.30
N GLU A 148 -17.83 3.68 21.44
CA GLU A 148 -19.09 2.95 21.58
C GLU A 148 -20.33 3.84 21.35
N THR A 149 -20.23 5.15 21.54
CA THR A 149 -21.33 6.11 21.35
C THR A 149 -21.26 6.87 20.02
N ILE A 150 -20.35 6.51 19.09
CA ILE A 150 -20.31 7.10 17.74
C ILE A 150 -21.68 6.91 17.09
N PRO A 151 -22.39 8.01 16.74
CA PRO A 151 -23.69 7.93 16.10
C PRO A 151 -23.52 7.73 14.60
N PHE A 152 -24.40 6.97 13.96
CA PHE A 152 -24.50 6.90 12.51
C PHE A 152 -25.87 6.41 12.07
N GLY A 153 -26.26 6.77 10.85
CA GLY A 153 -27.47 6.28 10.22
C GLY A 153 -27.28 4.83 9.76
N LEU A 154 -28.16 3.94 10.20
CA LEU A 154 -28.13 2.52 9.88
C LEU A 154 -29.30 2.16 8.94
N PRO A 155 -29.06 1.82 7.66
CA PRO A 155 -30.07 1.25 6.79
C PRO A 155 -30.44 -0.17 7.22
N ASP A 156 -31.57 -0.68 6.71
CA ASP A 156 -31.89 -2.09 6.86
C ASP A 156 -30.87 -3.00 6.13
N LEU A 157 -30.88 -4.31 6.45
CA LEU A 157 -29.88 -5.24 5.91
C LEU A 157 -29.93 -5.36 4.38
N GLN A 158 -31.12 -5.20 3.76
CA GLN A 158 -31.25 -5.26 2.31
C GLN A 158 -30.60 -4.06 1.64
N GLU A 159 -30.76 -2.86 2.21
CA GLU A 159 -30.10 -1.66 1.70
C GLU A 159 -28.59 -1.69 1.96
N GLN A 160 -28.16 -2.21 3.13
CA GLN A 160 -26.72 -2.47 3.35
C GLN A 160 -26.16 -3.40 2.29
N ASP A 161 -26.86 -4.51 1.96
CA ASP A 161 -26.41 -5.47 0.93
C ASP A 161 -26.37 -4.83 -0.47
N ARG A 162 -27.30 -3.91 -0.82
CA ARG A 162 -27.25 -3.14 -2.07
C ARG A 162 -26.05 -2.20 -2.12
N ILE A 163 -25.83 -1.43 -1.08
CA ILE A 163 -24.66 -0.53 -0.96
C ILE A 163 -23.35 -1.33 -1.07
N LEU A 164 -23.29 -2.45 -0.37
CA LEU A 164 -22.15 -3.36 -0.42
C LEU A 164 -21.95 -3.97 -1.82
N GLY A 165 -23.03 -4.29 -2.54
CA GLY A 165 -22.96 -4.75 -3.92
C GLY A 165 -22.15 -3.80 -4.81
N VAL A 166 -22.35 -2.50 -4.67
CA VAL A 166 -21.60 -1.47 -5.42
C VAL A 166 -20.17 -1.35 -4.92
N LEU A 167 -19.99 -1.03 -3.64
CA LEU A 167 -18.65 -0.72 -3.09
C LEU A 167 -17.73 -1.94 -3.11
N SER A 168 -18.27 -3.14 -2.80
CA SER A 168 -17.49 -4.37 -2.79
C SER A 168 -17.01 -4.75 -4.19
N SER A 169 -17.86 -4.58 -5.21
CA SER A 169 -17.48 -4.92 -6.59
C SER A 169 -16.29 -4.08 -7.07
N LEU A 170 -16.22 -2.81 -6.64
CA LEU A 170 -15.08 -1.94 -6.92
C LEU A 170 -13.81 -2.42 -6.20
N ASP A 171 -13.90 -2.67 -4.89
CA ASP A 171 -12.75 -3.13 -4.11
C ASP A 171 -12.26 -4.52 -4.55
N ASP A 172 -13.17 -5.45 -4.80
CA ASP A 172 -12.82 -6.81 -5.26
C ASP A 172 -12.14 -6.75 -6.64
N LYS A 173 -12.58 -5.84 -7.53
CA LYS A 173 -11.93 -5.62 -8.81
C LYS A 173 -10.55 -4.98 -8.65
N ILE A 174 -10.40 -4.01 -7.75
CA ILE A 174 -9.11 -3.40 -7.42
C ILE A 174 -8.14 -4.48 -6.90
N GLU A 175 -8.58 -5.30 -5.95
CA GLU A 175 -7.76 -6.37 -5.37
C GLU A 175 -7.35 -7.39 -6.43
N LEU A 176 -8.28 -7.80 -7.32
CA LEU A 176 -8.00 -8.70 -8.42
C LEU A 176 -6.92 -8.16 -9.36
N LEU A 177 -7.03 -6.89 -9.77
CA LEU A 177 -6.06 -6.24 -10.65
C LEU A 177 -4.69 -6.11 -9.99
N CYS A 178 -4.64 -5.73 -8.71
CA CYS A 178 -3.39 -5.67 -7.95
C CYS A 178 -2.72 -7.05 -7.84
N ASN A 179 -3.48 -8.11 -7.60
CA ASN A 179 -2.96 -9.47 -7.54
C ASN A 179 -2.48 -9.95 -8.92
N GLN A 180 -3.21 -9.67 -10.00
CA GLN A 180 -2.73 -9.93 -11.35
C GLN A 180 -1.39 -9.24 -11.62
N ASN A 181 -1.25 -7.98 -11.25
CA ASN A 181 0.00 -7.24 -11.45
C ASN A 181 1.18 -7.88 -10.72
N ARG A 182 0.99 -8.32 -9.46
CA ARG A 182 2.04 -9.03 -8.70
C ARG A 182 2.44 -10.35 -9.38
N ILE A 183 1.48 -11.11 -9.90
CA ILE A 183 1.74 -12.36 -10.60
C ILE A 183 2.51 -12.10 -11.90
N LEU A 184 2.09 -11.11 -12.70
CA LEU A 184 2.76 -10.74 -13.96
C LEU A 184 4.20 -10.29 -13.71
N GLU A 185 4.43 -9.46 -12.69
CA GLU A 185 5.78 -9.02 -12.32
C GLU A 185 6.64 -10.20 -11.82
N SER A 186 6.07 -11.07 -10.96
CA SER A 186 6.77 -12.26 -10.47
C SER A 186 7.16 -13.20 -11.61
N LEU A 187 6.28 -13.38 -12.59
CA LEU A 187 6.54 -14.18 -13.77
C LEU A 187 7.74 -13.63 -14.56
N ALA A 188 7.72 -12.34 -14.90
CA ALA A 188 8.80 -11.70 -15.62
C ALA A 188 10.14 -11.76 -14.85
N LYS A 189 10.13 -11.53 -13.53
CA LYS A 189 11.31 -11.70 -12.66
C LYS A 189 11.86 -13.13 -12.68
N THR A 190 10.98 -14.13 -12.63
CA THR A 190 11.40 -15.54 -12.63
C THR A 190 12.07 -15.92 -13.94
N TYR A 191 11.48 -15.53 -15.07
CA TYR A 191 12.08 -15.78 -16.36
C TYR A 191 13.39 -14.99 -16.57
N PHE A 192 13.46 -13.73 -16.13
CA PHE A 192 14.68 -12.95 -16.16
C PHE A 192 15.81 -13.67 -15.40
N ARG A 193 15.53 -14.13 -14.18
CA ARG A 193 16.49 -14.88 -13.37
C ARG A 193 16.94 -16.17 -14.07
N GLN A 194 16.00 -16.96 -14.57
CA GLN A 194 16.29 -18.21 -15.27
C GLN A 194 17.14 -17.99 -16.52
N TRP A 195 16.80 -16.97 -17.33
CA TRP A 195 17.46 -16.74 -18.60
C TRP A 195 18.84 -16.10 -18.47
N PHE A 196 19.07 -15.28 -17.47
CA PHE A 196 20.25 -14.41 -17.45
C PHE A 196 21.08 -14.53 -16.16
N VAL A 197 20.49 -14.88 -15.03
CA VAL A 197 21.23 -15.01 -13.77
C VAL A 197 21.69 -16.46 -13.55
N GLU A 198 20.77 -17.43 -13.59
CA GLU A 198 21.08 -18.84 -13.40
C GLU A 198 21.94 -19.43 -14.54
N SER A 199 21.77 -18.91 -15.76
CA SER A 199 22.62 -19.25 -16.91
C SER A 199 24.03 -18.68 -16.84
N LYS A 200 24.38 -17.94 -15.77
CA LYS A 200 25.67 -17.28 -15.58
C LYS A 200 26.09 -16.42 -16.77
N THR A 201 25.13 -15.66 -17.31
CA THR A 201 25.39 -14.70 -18.39
C THR A 201 26.48 -13.72 -17.99
N GLN A 202 27.39 -13.41 -18.94
CA GLN A 202 28.42 -12.39 -18.74
C GLN A 202 27.78 -11.08 -18.28
N THR A 203 28.42 -10.38 -17.36
CA THR A 203 27.95 -9.08 -16.87
C THR A 203 28.60 -7.93 -17.65
N GLY A 204 27.91 -6.81 -17.66
CA GLY A 204 28.37 -5.55 -18.25
C GLY A 204 27.82 -4.36 -17.47
N ARG A 205 28.23 -3.17 -17.87
CA ARG A 205 27.82 -1.92 -17.23
C ARG A 205 26.44 -1.48 -17.71
N LEU A 206 25.65 -0.89 -16.82
CA LEU A 206 24.31 -0.38 -17.14
C LEU A 206 24.35 0.68 -18.26
N ASP A 207 25.35 1.57 -18.27
CA ASP A 207 25.49 2.62 -19.28
C ASP A 207 25.76 2.12 -20.70
N SER A 208 26.05 0.83 -20.88
CA SER A 208 26.20 0.23 -22.23
C SER A 208 24.86 0.01 -22.96
N ILE A 209 23.72 0.01 -22.21
CA ILE A 209 22.38 -0.19 -22.79
C ILE A 209 21.39 0.90 -22.38
N ALA A 210 21.79 1.83 -21.52
CA ALA A 210 20.89 2.85 -20.98
C ALA A 210 21.57 4.21 -20.83
N ASN A 211 20.83 5.28 -21.07
CA ASN A 211 21.23 6.65 -20.79
C ASN A 211 20.69 7.08 -19.42
N ILE A 212 21.58 7.62 -18.58
CA ILE A 212 21.24 7.99 -17.19
C ILE A 212 21.26 9.51 -17.04
N THR A 213 20.14 10.05 -16.62
CA THR A 213 19.95 11.46 -16.27
C THR A 213 19.77 11.59 -14.77
N MET A 214 20.75 12.17 -14.07
CA MET A 214 20.60 12.51 -12.65
C MET A 214 19.68 13.70 -12.49
N GLY A 215 18.74 13.62 -11.56
CA GLY A 215 17.77 14.68 -11.29
C GLY A 215 18.41 15.89 -10.61
N GLN A 216 17.77 17.04 -10.80
CA GLN A 216 18.13 18.31 -10.18
C GLN A 216 16.87 19.01 -9.72
N SER A 217 16.82 19.35 -8.43
CA SER A 217 15.65 20.03 -7.87
C SER A 217 15.55 21.45 -8.42
N PRO A 218 14.39 21.86 -8.94
CA PRO A 218 14.10 23.25 -9.26
C PRO A 218 14.16 24.14 -8.02
N LYS A 219 14.01 25.45 -8.19
CA LYS A 219 13.91 26.39 -7.07
C LYS A 219 12.62 26.14 -6.29
N GLY A 220 12.69 26.24 -4.95
CA GLY A 220 11.58 25.91 -4.05
C GLY A 220 10.31 26.76 -4.27
N ASP A 221 10.48 28.02 -4.70
CA ASP A 221 9.41 28.95 -5.01
C ASP A 221 8.62 28.60 -6.29
N SER A 222 9.16 27.69 -7.10
CA SER A 222 8.48 27.20 -8.32
C SER A 222 7.54 26.01 -8.07
N TYR A 223 7.49 25.47 -6.84
CA TYR A 223 6.67 24.28 -6.53
C TYR A 223 5.22 24.66 -6.26
N ASN A 224 4.30 23.84 -6.72
CA ASN A 224 2.88 23.98 -6.43
C ASN A 224 2.15 22.62 -6.44
N GLU A 225 0.96 22.60 -5.85
CA GLU A 225 0.02 21.46 -5.88
C GLU A 225 -1.23 21.77 -6.72
N GLU A 226 -1.29 22.96 -7.34
CA GLU A 226 -2.41 23.44 -8.14
C GLU A 226 -2.40 22.92 -9.59
N GLY A 227 -1.37 22.15 -9.97
CA GLY A 227 -1.26 21.60 -11.33
C GLY A 227 -0.61 22.55 -12.34
N LEU A 228 0.06 23.61 -11.88
CA LEU A 228 0.66 24.61 -12.77
C LEU A 228 2.07 24.17 -13.21
N GLY A 229 2.29 24.07 -14.50
CA GLY A 229 3.58 23.71 -15.11
C GLY A 229 3.77 22.21 -15.30
N THR A 230 4.99 21.72 -15.04
CA THR A 230 5.38 20.32 -15.30
C THR A 230 5.27 19.49 -14.02
N VAL A 231 4.78 18.25 -14.15
CA VAL A 231 4.80 17.28 -13.02
C VAL A 231 6.21 17.14 -12.48
N PHE A 232 6.34 17.17 -11.16
CA PHE A 232 7.64 17.13 -10.48
C PHE A 232 7.68 16.02 -9.42
N PHE A 233 8.62 15.11 -9.56
CA PHE A 233 8.95 14.09 -8.55
C PHE A 233 10.25 14.46 -7.85
N GLN A 234 10.17 14.85 -6.59
CA GLN A 234 11.34 15.29 -5.82
C GLN A 234 12.24 14.13 -5.42
N GLY A 235 11.63 13.00 -5.07
CA GLY A 235 12.30 11.79 -4.58
C GLY A 235 11.33 10.60 -4.56
N ARG A 236 11.62 9.61 -3.73
CA ARG A 236 10.81 8.39 -3.62
C ARG A 236 9.48 8.55 -2.87
N ALA A 237 9.24 9.69 -2.24
CA ALA A 237 8.01 9.89 -1.45
C ALA A 237 6.74 9.73 -2.29
N GLU A 238 6.81 10.02 -3.58
CA GLU A 238 5.75 9.87 -4.54
C GLU A 238 5.68 8.47 -5.18
N PHE A 239 6.67 7.59 -4.91
CA PHE A 239 6.71 6.25 -5.50
C PHE A 239 5.57 5.37 -4.97
N GLY A 240 4.82 4.80 -5.91
CA GLY A 240 3.87 3.73 -5.67
C GLY A 240 4.50 2.35 -5.91
N TRP A 241 3.66 1.32 -6.05
CA TRP A 241 4.14 -0.03 -6.30
C TRP A 241 4.94 -0.16 -7.63
N ARG A 242 4.51 0.51 -8.69
CA ARG A 242 5.14 0.48 -10.03
C ARG A 242 5.21 1.86 -10.67
N PHE A 243 4.28 2.73 -10.34
CA PHE A 243 4.11 4.05 -10.93
C PHE A 243 3.98 5.10 -9.83
N PRO A 244 4.55 6.30 -10.02
CA PRO A 244 4.48 7.36 -9.02
C PRO A 244 3.10 8.01 -8.98
N THR A 245 2.74 8.56 -7.81
CA THR A 245 1.54 9.38 -7.62
C THR A 245 1.88 10.84 -7.88
N ILE A 246 1.10 11.50 -8.72
CA ILE A 246 1.27 12.92 -9.02
C ILE A 246 0.76 13.73 -7.83
N ARG A 247 1.64 14.58 -7.26
CA ARG A 247 1.31 15.50 -6.18
C ARG A 247 1.85 16.90 -6.42
N LEU A 248 3.08 17.00 -6.89
CA LEU A 248 3.79 18.27 -7.07
C LEU A 248 3.98 18.61 -8.55
N TYR A 249 4.00 19.90 -8.81
CA TYR A 249 4.32 20.49 -10.11
C TYR A 249 5.39 21.56 -9.94
N THR A 250 6.05 21.94 -11.04
CA THR A 250 6.99 23.06 -11.05
C THR A 250 6.83 23.89 -12.32
N THR A 251 6.89 25.20 -12.15
CA THR A 251 6.90 26.17 -13.25
C THR A 251 8.29 26.39 -13.85
N SER A 252 9.35 25.82 -13.22
CA SER A 252 10.73 25.97 -13.66
C SER A 252 11.46 24.63 -13.70
N PRO A 253 11.09 23.69 -14.61
CA PRO A 253 11.68 22.36 -14.68
C PRO A 253 13.16 22.42 -15.05
N GLN A 254 13.99 21.55 -14.44
CA GLN A 254 15.45 21.52 -14.64
C GLN A 254 15.90 20.27 -15.38
N ARG A 255 15.68 19.10 -14.83
CA ARG A 255 16.04 17.80 -15.43
C ARG A 255 14.78 17.01 -15.71
N MET A 256 14.64 16.56 -16.94
CA MET A 256 13.45 15.90 -17.43
C MET A 256 13.66 14.40 -17.58
N ALA A 257 12.67 13.62 -17.15
CA ALA A 257 12.46 12.25 -17.56
C ALA A 257 11.32 12.21 -18.59
N GLN A 258 11.38 11.29 -19.51
CA GLN A 258 10.30 11.05 -20.47
C GLN A 258 9.38 9.93 -19.98
N LYS A 259 8.17 9.91 -20.52
CA LYS A 259 7.23 8.80 -20.30
C LYS A 259 7.89 7.46 -20.66
N GLY A 260 7.84 6.50 -19.73
CA GLY A 260 8.45 5.19 -19.87
C GLY A 260 9.87 5.09 -19.30
N ASP A 261 10.54 6.19 -18.98
CA ASP A 261 11.83 6.12 -18.29
C ASP A 261 11.69 5.42 -16.93
N ILE A 262 12.69 4.62 -16.57
CA ILE A 262 12.79 4.04 -15.24
C ILE A 262 13.27 5.11 -14.28
N LEU A 263 12.48 5.42 -13.27
CA LEU A 263 12.85 6.33 -12.18
C LEU A 263 13.43 5.52 -11.03
N MET A 264 14.63 5.87 -10.59
CA MET A 264 15.27 5.19 -9.47
C MET A 264 15.66 6.18 -8.38
N SER A 265 15.43 5.81 -7.12
CA SER A 265 15.92 6.58 -5.97
C SER A 265 17.44 6.46 -5.88
N VAL A 266 18.13 7.62 -5.82
CA VAL A 266 19.61 7.71 -5.74
C VAL A 266 20.09 8.21 -4.39
N ARG A 267 19.18 8.41 -3.43
CA ARG A 267 19.45 8.73 -2.02
C ARG A 267 18.70 7.76 -1.14
N ALA A 268 19.25 7.52 0.03
CA ALA A 268 18.77 6.51 0.98
C ALA A 268 17.25 6.59 1.24
N PRO A 269 16.54 5.47 1.13
CA PRO A 269 17.01 4.20 0.59
C PRO A 269 17.23 4.28 -0.94
N VAL A 270 18.41 3.81 -1.36
CA VAL A 270 18.81 3.74 -2.76
C VAL A 270 18.21 2.48 -3.40
N GLY A 271 17.77 2.60 -4.66
CA GLY A 271 17.35 1.43 -5.44
C GLY A 271 15.83 1.21 -5.52
N ASP A 272 15.00 2.06 -4.90
CA ASP A 272 13.56 2.02 -5.18
C ASP A 272 13.28 2.45 -6.62
N ILE A 273 12.40 1.72 -7.30
CA ILE A 273 12.16 1.87 -8.73
C ILE A 273 10.68 2.13 -9.03
N ASN A 274 10.43 3.12 -9.87
CA ASN A 274 9.14 3.35 -10.51
C ASN A 274 9.32 3.63 -12.01
N ILE A 275 8.23 3.77 -12.75
CA ILE A 275 8.24 4.10 -14.18
C ILE A 275 7.50 5.41 -14.38
N ALA A 276 8.09 6.35 -15.11
CA ALA A 276 7.47 7.62 -15.44
C ALA A 276 6.20 7.41 -16.28
N ILE A 277 5.05 7.87 -15.80
CA ILE A 277 3.76 7.76 -16.49
C ILE A 277 3.57 8.82 -17.57
N MET A 278 4.34 9.89 -17.50
CA MET A 278 4.37 11.02 -18.43
C MET A 278 5.72 11.71 -18.34
N ASP A 279 5.98 12.66 -19.24
CA ASP A 279 7.14 13.53 -19.13
C ASP A 279 7.07 14.33 -17.83
N CYS A 280 8.16 14.33 -17.08
CA CYS A 280 8.20 14.90 -15.73
C CYS A 280 9.57 15.47 -15.38
N CYS A 281 9.60 16.46 -14.51
CA CYS A 281 10.83 16.95 -13.90
C CYS A 281 11.22 16.02 -12.73
N ILE A 282 12.51 15.72 -12.58
CA ILE A 282 13.04 14.88 -11.52
C ILE A 282 14.02 15.63 -10.63
N GLY A 283 13.79 15.52 -9.32
CA GLY A 283 14.60 16.15 -8.28
C GLY A 283 15.88 15.36 -7.98
N ARG A 284 16.76 15.98 -7.19
CA ARG A 284 18.09 15.43 -6.81
C ARG A 284 18.04 14.07 -6.08
N GLY A 285 16.88 13.60 -5.69
CA GLY A 285 16.68 12.27 -5.08
C GLY A 285 16.47 11.14 -6.09
N LEU A 286 16.34 11.47 -7.38
CA LEU A 286 16.02 10.53 -8.45
C LEU A 286 17.03 10.57 -9.58
N ALA A 287 17.12 9.45 -10.31
CA ALA A 287 17.67 9.37 -11.65
C ALA A 287 16.62 8.81 -12.59
N ALA A 288 16.64 9.26 -13.85
CA ALA A 288 15.90 8.66 -14.96
C ALA A 288 16.86 7.80 -15.80
N ILE A 289 16.46 6.58 -16.08
CA ILE A 289 17.21 5.59 -16.83
C ILE A 289 16.38 5.25 -18.07
N ARG A 290 16.90 5.60 -19.23
CA ARG A 290 16.28 5.38 -20.53
C ARG A 290 17.04 4.34 -21.32
N SER A 291 16.33 3.35 -21.84
CA SER A 291 16.90 2.26 -22.63
C SER A 291 16.03 1.95 -23.86
N GLU A 292 16.67 1.42 -24.92
CA GLU A 292 15.95 0.81 -26.04
C GLU A 292 15.24 -0.49 -25.62
N TYR A 293 15.63 -1.08 -24.48
CA TYR A 293 15.09 -2.31 -23.90
C TYR A 293 14.56 -2.05 -22.49
N PRO A 294 13.47 -1.26 -22.32
CA PRO A 294 13.02 -0.80 -21.02
C PRO A 294 12.62 -1.95 -20.08
N THR A 295 11.95 -2.99 -20.59
CA THR A 295 11.55 -4.15 -19.79
C THR A 295 12.77 -4.95 -19.32
N PHE A 296 13.69 -5.28 -20.23
CA PHE A 296 14.94 -5.95 -19.86
C PHE A 296 15.71 -5.14 -18.80
N THR A 297 15.91 -3.85 -19.05
CA THR A 297 16.66 -2.96 -18.17
C THR A 297 16.02 -2.86 -16.79
N LEU A 298 14.69 -2.78 -16.73
CA LEU A 298 13.95 -2.76 -15.48
C LEU A 298 14.21 -4.00 -14.61
N TYR A 299 14.10 -5.18 -15.20
CA TYR A 299 14.33 -6.43 -14.47
C TYR A 299 15.82 -6.68 -14.19
N ALA A 300 16.72 -6.18 -15.04
CA ALA A 300 18.15 -6.20 -14.78
C ALA A 300 18.51 -5.39 -13.53
N ILE A 301 17.99 -4.16 -13.38
CA ILE A 301 18.22 -3.32 -12.21
C ILE A 301 17.55 -3.92 -10.97
N LYS A 302 16.30 -4.38 -11.08
CA LYS A 302 15.58 -5.04 -9.97
C LYS A 302 16.29 -6.28 -9.44
N GLY A 303 17.07 -6.95 -10.26
CA GLY A 303 17.90 -8.08 -9.86
C GLY A 303 19.17 -7.71 -9.09
N GLN A 304 19.48 -6.42 -8.95
CA GLN A 304 20.72 -5.94 -8.30
C GLN A 304 20.49 -5.40 -6.88
N GLY A 305 19.45 -5.84 -6.18
CA GLY A 305 19.14 -5.36 -4.84
C GLY A 305 20.34 -5.38 -3.88
N ASP A 306 21.08 -6.48 -3.84
CA ASP A 306 22.25 -6.63 -2.96
C ASP A 306 23.38 -5.63 -3.29
N GLN A 307 23.61 -5.33 -4.57
CA GLN A 307 24.59 -4.32 -4.98
C GLN A 307 24.13 -2.91 -4.63
N LEU A 308 22.84 -2.62 -4.70
CA LEU A 308 22.28 -1.31 -4.38
C LEU A 308 22.20 -1.09 -2.86
N GLU A 309 22.05 -2.16 -2.08
CA GLU A 309 22.03 -2.10 -0.61
C GLU A 309 23.34 -1.54 -0.04
N ILE A 310 24.48 -1.82 -0.66
CA ILE A 310 25.79 -1.28 -0.26
C ILE A 310 25.79 0.26 -0.22
N PHE A 311 24.98 0.91 -1.08
CA PHE A 311 24.86 2.37 -1.10
C PHE A 311 23.90 2.94 -0.05
N ASN A 312 23.23 2.12 0.74
CA ASN A 312 22.32 2.60 1.79
C ASN A 312 23.04 3.08 3.04
N GLY A 313 24.34 2.75 3.19
CA GLY A 313 25.19 3.18 4.30
C GLY A 313 24.91 2.45 5.61
N GLU A 314 25.93 2.32 6.43
CA GLU A 314 25.82 1.86 7.83
C GLU A 314 25.90 3.09 8.76
N GLY A 315 24.92 3.25 9.65
CA GLY A 315 24.93 4.29 10.67
C GLY A 315 24.26 5.62 10.25
N THR A 316 24.80 6.76 10.71
CA THR A 316 24.21 8.10 10.57
C THR A 316 24.47 8.78 9.22
N VAL A 317 25.23 8.17 8.32
CA VAL A 317 25.53 8.74 7.00
C VAL A 317 24.46 8.34 6.01
N PHE A 318 23.73 9.31 5.47
CA PHE A 318 22.73 9.07 4.42
C PHE A 318 23.42 8.56 3.16
N GLY A 319 23.14 7.32 2.79
CA GLY A 319 23.67 6.69 1.58
C GLY A 319 23.21 7.40 0.31
N SER A 320 24.04 7.35 -0.72
CA SER A 320 23.69 7.82 -2.06
C SER A 320 24.52 7.12 -3.10
N ILE A 321 24.00 7.00 -4.33
CA ILE A 321 24.75 6.52 -5.50
C ILE A 321 25.02 7.69 -6.44
N SER A 322 26.27 7.82 -6.89
CA SER A 322 26.67 8.80 -7.88
C SER A 322 26.26 8.38 -9.29
N LYS A 323 26.35 9.30 -10.26
CA LYS A 323 26.13 8.96 -11.68
C LYS A 323 27.07 7.85 -12.15
N ASP A 324 28.35 7.94 -11.78
CA ASP A 324 29.35 6.94 -12.19
C ASP A 324 29.10 5.58 -11.51
N GLY A 325 28.66 5.58 -10.25
CA GLY A 325 28.24 4.37 -9.57
C GLY A 325 27.04 3.70 -10.25
N LEU A 326 26.05 4.51 -10.66
CA LEU A 326 24.87 4.00 -11.37
C LEU A 326 25.20 3.55 -12.80
N ASN A 327 26.04 4.30 -13.53
CA ASN A 327 26.55 3.90 -14.84
C ASN A 327 27.30 2.57 -14.77
N GLY A 328 28.10 2.40 -13.71
CA GLY A 328 28.90 1.19 -13.48
C GLY A 328 28.17 0.03 -12.86
N LEU A 329 26.85 0.13 -12.61
CA LEU A 329 26.07 -0.97 -12.03
C LEU A 329 26.22 -2.22 -12.90
N SER A 330 26.67 -3.33 -12.29
CA SER A 330 26.94 -4.58 -13.00
C SER A 330 25.63 -5.32 -13.21
N ILE A 331 25.20 -5.48 -14.45
CA ILE A 331 23.98 -6.19 -14.85
C ILE A 331 24.29 -7.34 -15.81
N PRO A 332 23.45 -8.38 -15.91
CA PRO A 332 23.58 -9.38 -16.98
C PRO A 332 23.58 -8.71 -18.36
N MET A 333 24.56 -9.09 -19.20
CA MET A 333 24.75 -8.52 -20.56
C MET A 333 24.81 -9.64 -21.57
N PRO A 334 23.69 -10.25 -21.96
CA PRO A 334 23.66 -11.23 -23.02
C PRO A 334 23.82 -10.59 -24.41
N SER A 335 23.78 -11.39 -25.45
CA SER A 335 23.77 -10.86 -26.83
C SER A 335 22.53 -9.98 -27.07
N LYS A 336 22.65 -8.97 -27.93
CA LYS A 336 21.50 -8.09 -28.29
C LYS A 336 20.27 -8.88 -28.73
N LYS A 337 20.45 -9.99 -29.45
CA LYS A 337 19.37 -10.88 -29.87
C LYS A 337 18.60 -11.43 -28.67
N ARG A 338 19.29 -11.86 -27.61
CA ARG A 338 18.67 -12.39 -26.40
C ARG A 338 17.97 -11.30 -25.58
N ILE A 339 18.51 -10.08 -25.57
CA ILE A 339 17.85 -8.92 -24.94
C ILE A 339 16.53 -8.65 -25.68
N GLN A 340 16.58 -8.59 -27.02
CA GLN A 340 15.40 -8.35 -27.85
C GLN A 340 14.33 -9.45 -27.67
N GLU A 341 14.73 -10.71 -27.65
CA GLU A 341 13.80 -11.82 -27.39
C GLU A 341 13.10 -11.70 -26.04
N PHE A 342 13.80 -11.24 -25.01
CA PHE A 342 13.19 -10.98 -23.70
C PHE A 342 12.25 -9.78 -23.76
N GLU A 343 12.68 -8.67 -24.36
CA GLU A 343 11.90 -7.45 -24.52
C GLU A 343 10.57 -7.75 -25.25
N ASP A 344 10.63 -8.41 -26.42
CA ASP A 344 9.45 -8.75 -27.23
C ASP A 344 8.45 -9.65 -26.49
N ARG A 345 8.96 -10.56 -25.64
CA ARG A 345 8.12 -11.51 -24.91
C ARG A 345 7.51 -10.92 -23.66
N PHE A 346 8.21 -10.06 -22.92
CA PHE A 346 7.82 -9.62 -21.60
C PHE A 346 7.33 -8.17 -21.54
N SER A 347 7.57 -7.33 -22.55
CA SER A 347 7.01 -5.98 -22.64
C SER A 347 5.48 -5.98 -22.57
N ILE A 348 4.82 -6.97 -23.15
CA ILE A 348 3.38 -7.14 -23.11
C ILE A 348 2.83 -7.33 -21.67
N LEU A 349 3.63 -7.95 -20.78
CA LEU A 349 3.27 -8.07 -19.36
C LEU A 349 3.34 -6.71 -18.67
N ASP A 350 4.36 -5.90 -18.96
CA ASP A 350 4.51 -4.56 -18.43
C ASP A 350 3.40 -3.62 -18.94
N GLU A 351 3.01 -3.74 -20.22
CA GLU A 351 1.85 -3.02 -20.76
C GLU A 351 0.55 -3.42 -20.03
N LYS A 352 0.37 -4.71 -19.76
CA LYS A 352 -0.79 -5.19 -19.00
C LYS A 352 -0.79 -4.69 -17.56
N ILE A 353 0.36 -4.69 -16.89
CA ILE A 353 0.55 -4.12 -15.55
C ILE A 353 0.17 -2.63 -15.55
N LYS A 354 0.58 -1.88 -16.57
CA LYS A 354 0.24 -0.47 -16.73
C LYS A 354 -1.26 -0.26 -16.87
N ALA A 355 -1.90 -0.96 -17.82
CA ALA A 355 -3.34 -0.86 -18.06
C ALA A 355 -4.15 -1.21 -16.80
N ASN A 356 -3.78 -2.29 -16.09
CA ASN A 356 -4.38 -2.66 -14.82
C ASN A 356 -4.21 -1.55 -13.76
N SER A 357 -3.03 -0.95 -13.67
CA SER A 357 -2.74 0.11 -12.69
C SER A 357 -3.55 1.38 -12.97
N GLU A 358 -3.72 1.77 -14.23
CA GLU A 358 -4.58 2.89 -14.64
C GLU A 358 -6.06 2.60 -14.29
N GLN A 359 -6.51 1.36 -14.50
CA GLN A 359 -7.86 0.93 -14.11
C GLN A 359 -8.04 0.95 -12.60
N VAL A 360 -7.04 0.49 -11.81
CA VAL A 360 -7.06 0.56 -10.35
C VAL A 360 -7.23 2.00 -9.87
N LEU A 361 -6.48 2.96 -10.41
CA LEU A 361 -6.60 4.37 -10.04
C LEU A 361 -8.00 4.93 -10.34
N THR A 362 -8.59 4.55 -11.48
CA THR A 362 -9.95 4.96 -11.86
C THR A 362 -11.00 4.40 -10.90
N LEU A 363 -10.90 3.09 -10.58
CA LEU A 363 -11.81 2.43 -9.65
C LEU A 363 -11.68 2.99 -8.22
N GLN A 364 -10.47 3.30 -7.76
CA GLN A 364 -10.24 3.96 -6.47
C GLN A 364 -10.90 5.32 -6.40
N LYS A 365 -10.72 6.18 -7.42
CA LYS A 365 -11.38 7.50 -7.50
C LYS A 365 -12.89 7.37 -7.49
N LEU A 366 -13.45 6.42 -8.24
CA LEU A 366 -14.88 6.17 -8.28
C LEU A 366 -15.40 5.73 -6.91
N ARG A 367 -14.75 4.76 -6.27
CA ARG A 367 -15.08 4.29 -4.92
C ARG A 367 -15.03 5.45 -3.91
N ASP A 368 -13.94 6.22 -3.91
CA ASP A 368 -13.73 7.31 -2.95
C ASP A 368 -14.75 8.46 -3.13
N THR A 369 -15.28 8.62 -4.35
CA THR A 369 -16.38 9.55 -4.64
C THR A 369 -17.74 9.02 -4.18
N LEU A 370 -17.99 7.72 -4.40
CA LEU A 370 -19.28 7.09 -4.07
C LEU A 370 -19.42 6.76 -2.58
N LEU A 371 -18.32 6.37 -1.93
CA LEU A 371 -18.32 5.92 -0.54
C LEU A 371 -19.02 6.92 0.41
N PRO A 372 -18.65 8.20 0.50
CA PRO A 372 -19.31 9.12 1.42
C PRO A 372 -20.79 9.29 1.11
N LYS A 373 -21.16 9.31 -0.15
CA LYS A 373 -22.55 9.52 -0.61
C LYS A 373 -23.46 8.33 -0.32
N LEU A 374 -22.93 7.11 -0.47
CA LEU A 374 -23.66 5.87 -0.19
C LEU A 374 -23.77 5.61 1.32
N ILE A 375 -22.71 5.93 2.08
CA ILE A 375 -22.71 5.71 3.53
C ILE A 375 -23.53 6.77 4.30
N SER A 376 -23.66 7.99 3.74
CA SER A 376 -24.54 9.04 4.29
C SER A 376 -26.01 8.91 3.87
N GLY A 377 -26.33 8.08 2.85
CA GLY A 377 -27.65 8.00 2.25
C GLY A 377 -28.00 9.15 1.32
N GLU A 378 -27.04 10.02 0.97
CA GLU A 378 -27.21 11.08 -0.04
C GLU A 378 -27.58 10.49 -1.41
N ILE A 379 -26.98 9.34 -1.75
CA ILE A 379 -27.34 8.55 -2.93
C ILE A 379 -27.81 7.18 -2.47
N ARG A 380 -28.91 6.72 -3.04
CA ARG A 380 -29.46 5.38 -2.81
C ARG A 380 -29.28 4.50 -4.03
N VAL A 381 -29.03 3.22 -3.79
CA VAL A 381 -28.96 2.23 -4.86
C VAL A 381 -30.38 1.75 -5.18
N ASN A 382 -30.90 2.21 -6.31
CA ASN A 382 -32.19 1.71 -6.82
C ASN A 382 -32.06 0.27 -7.30
N GLN A 383 -33.18 -0.44 -7.25
CA GLN A 383 -33.27 -1.83 -7.74
C GLN A 383 -32.94 -1.93 -9.21
#